data_df686242e69acdf064fcffd87271c207
#
_entry.id   df686242e69acdf064fcffd87271c207
#
_cell.length_a   1.000
_cell.length_b   1.000
_cell.length_c   1.000
_cell.angle_alpha   90.00
_cell.angle_beta   90.00
_cell.angle_gamma   90.00
#
_symmetry.space_group_name_H-M   'P 1'
#
loop_
_entity.id
_entity.type
_entity.pdbx_description
1 polymer ?
#
loop_
_entity_poly.entity_id
_entity_poly.type
_entity_poly.pdbx_seq_one_letter_code
_entity_poly.pdbx_strand_id
1 'polypeptide(L)'
;DSQGLCAIFPPMLYILIVFKALGYPDDHPRVAEAHQHLRDLFIHEHGMTRIQPCHSPVWDTGLALHALAEAELPPESQAAKLATRWLLDKECRQASDWRKNCPDVEASGWYFEFENPHYPDVDDTAMVSMALKRAGGEAAASAVKRGVNWLLAMQNDDGGWAAFDRTRNREILEHVPFADHNAMQDPSCPDITGRVLECLG
;
A
#
# COMPACT_ATOMS: atom_id res chain seq x y z
N ASP A 1 -0.96 14.56 -2.82
CA ASP A 1 -0.28 14.87 -1.55
C ASP A 1 -0.34 13.67 -0.61
N SER A 2 0.74 12.87 -0.61
CA SER A 2 0.93 11.84 0.42
C SER A 2 1.03 12.56 1.78
N GLN A 3 0.33 12.08 2.77
CA GLN A 3 0.31 12.66 4.13
C GLN A 3 1.65 12.44 4.86
N GLY A 4 2.75 12.83 4.24
CA GLY A 4 4.12 12.58 4.66
C GLY A 4 4.80 11.46 3.89
N LEU A 5 6.09 11.26 4.11
CA LEU A 5 6.90 10.30 3.38
C LEU A 5 6.43 8.87 3.65
N CYS A 6 5.92 8.19 2.63
CA CYS A 6 5.31 6.85 2.67
C CYS A 6 4.14 6.71 3.65
N ALA A 7 3.61 7.82 4.20
CA ALA A 7 2.55 7.84 5.20
C ALA A 7 2.80 6.98 6.46
N ILE A 8 4.07 6.62 6.74
CA ILE A 8 4.50 5.78 7.88
C ILE A 8 5.53 6.50 8.76
N PHE A 9 5.47 6.24 10.08
CA PHE A 9 6.32 6.87 11.09
C PHE A 9 7.83 6.80 10.81
N PRO A 10 8.47 5.64 10.49
CA PRO A 10 9.91 5.57 10.36
C PRO A 10 10.48 6.49 9.26
N PRO A 11 9.99 6.47 8.01
CA PRO A 11 10.48 7.40 6.99
C PRO A 11 10.25 8.87 7.34
N MET A 12 9.12 9.21 7.98
CA MET A 12 8.83 10.57 8.45
C MET A 12 9.82 11.04 9.52
N LEU A 13 10.27 10.14 10.40
CA LEU A 13 11.31 10.45 11.39
C LEU A 13 12.68 10.57 10.71
N TYR A 14 13.02 9.64 9.82
CA TYR A 14 14.34 9.62 9.19
C TYR A 14 14.59 10.84 8.31
N ILE A 15 13.57 11.37 7.63
CA ILE A 15 13.76 12.59 6.83
C ILE A 15 14.18 13.80 7.68
N LEU A 16 13.70 13.90 8.92
CA LEU A 16 14.14 14.95 9.86
C LEU A 16 15.61 14.78 10.24
N ILE A 17 16.06 13.55 10.46
CA ILE A 17 17.48 13.24 10.73
C ILE A 17 18.33 13.61 9.52
N VAL A 18 17.87 13.28 8.31
CA VAL A 18 18.56 13.64 7.06
C VAL A 18 18.67 15.15 6.89
N PHE A 19 17.59 15.90 7.10
CA PHE A 19 17.65 17.37 7.03
C PHE A 19 18.63 17.94 8.03
N LYS A 20 18.65 17.43 9.26
CA LYS A 20 19.60 17.82 10.29
C LYS A 20 21.05 17.52 9.87
N ALA A 21 21.32 16.34 9.35
CA ALA A 21 22.66 15.92 8.88
C ALA A 21 23.15 16.75 7.68
N LEU A 22 22.23 17.19 6.81
CA LEU A 22 22.53 18.06 5.67
C LEU A 22 22.64 19.55 6.04
N GLY A 23 22.46 19.92 7.32
CA GLY A 23 22.60 21.29 7.81
C GLY A 23 21.43 22.22 7.46
N TYR A 24 20.24 21.67 7.18
CA TYR A 24 19.03 22.48 7.00
C TYR A 24 18.69 23.18 8.31
N PRO A 25 18.36 24.49 8.30
CA PRO A 25 17.93 25.21 9.50
C PRO A 25 16.53 24.75 9.91
N ASP A 26 16.24 24.81 11.22
CA ASP A 26 14.97 24.32 11.79
C ASP A 26 13.73 25.08 11.27
N ASP A 27 13.90 26.32 10.81
CA ASP A 27 12.86 27.16 10.21
C ASP A 27 12.70 26.96 8.68
N HIS A 28 13.48 26.08 8.09
CA HIS A 28 13.33 25.79 6.65
C HIS A 28 11.95 25.18 6.35
N PRO A 29 11.21 25.64 5.31
CA PRO A 29 9.84 25.20 5.05
C PRO A 29 9.66 23.69 4.96
N ARG A 30 10.60 22.96 4.32
CA ARG A 30 10.54 21.50 4.23
C ARG A 30 10.76 20.79 5.58
N VAL A 31 11.55 21.39 6.48
CA VAL A 31 11.75 20.85 7.84
C VAL A 31 10.47 21.04 8.65
N ALA A 32 9.87 22.24 8.56
CA ALA A 32 8.60 22.52 9.22
C ALA A 32 7.46 21.61 8.73
N GLU A 33 7.37 21.37 7.43
CA GLU A 33 6.43 20.43 6.81
C GLU A 33 6.63 19.00 7.31
N ALA A 34 7.87 18.50 7.31
CA ALA A 34 8.20 17.16 7.82
C ALA A 34 7.85 17.00 9.30
N HIS A 35 8.10 18.03 10.12
CA HIS A 35 7.65 18.04 11.51
C HIS A 35 6.12 18.03 11.65
N GLN A 36 5.40 18.71 10.74
CA GLN A 36 3.94 18.69 10.77
C GLN A 36 3.41 17.30 10.43
N HIS A 37 3.89 16.65 9.37
CA HIS A 37 3.49 15.28 9.01
C HIS A 37 3.72 14.30 10.18
N LEU A 38 4.84 14.42 10.90
CA LEU A 38 5.09 13.59 12.07
C LEU A 38 4.11 13.89 13.21
N ARG A 39 3.77 15.17 13.44
CA ARG A 39 2.76 15.55 14.45
C ARG A 39 1.36 15.10 14.11
N ASP A 40 1.01 14.98 12.83
CA ASP A 40 -0.30 14.54 12.36
C ASP A 40 -0.57 13.06 12.70
N LEU A 41 0.48 12.30 13.04
CA LEU A 41 0.34 10.94 13.58
C LEU A 41 -0.11 10.91 15.05
N PHE A 42 -0.07 12.05 15.77
CA PHE A 42 -0.47 12.11 17.16
C PHE A 42 -1.98 12.36 17.29
N ILE A 43 -2.65 11.45 17.97
CA ILE A 43 -4.08 11.55 18.28
C ILE A 43 -4.24 11.92 19.74
N HIS A 44 -4.90 13.05 19.99
CA HIS A 44 -5.17 13.56 21.34
C HIS A 44 -6.65 13.39 21.65
N GLU A 45 -6.98 12.41 22.50
CA GLU A 45 -8.36 12.10 22.88
C GLU A 45 -8.47 11.83 24.39
N HIS A 46 -9.50 12.37 25.02
CA HIS A 46 -9.80 12.12 26.44
C HIS A 46 -8.61 12.36 27.40
N GLY A 47 -7.78 13.37 27.12
CA GLY A 47 -6.60 13.67 27.93
C GLY A 47 -5.42 12.70 27.74
N MET A 48 -5.52 11.77 26.81
CA MET A 48 -4.45 10.86 26.42
C MET A 48 -3.88 11.23 25.06
N THR A 49 -2.61 10.90 24.85
CA THR A 49 -1.95 10.99 23.53
C THR A 49 -1.54 9.59 23.11
N ARG A 50 -1.93 9.24 21.89
CA ARG A 50 -1.44 8.02 21.23
C ARG A 50 -0.85 8.37 19.87
N ILE A 51 0.04 7.54 19.36
CA ILE A 51 0.61 7.70 18.03
C ILE A 51 -0.03 6.66 17.11
N GLN A 52 -0.59 7.11 16.00
CA GLN A 52 -0.97 6.24 14.90
C GLN A 52 0.29 6.02 14.05
N PRO A 53 0.76 4.77 13.83
CA PRO A 53 2.04 4.53 13.19
C PRO A 53 2.05 4.79 11.68
N CYS A 54 0.87 4.86 11.05
CA CYS A 54 0.71 5.07 9.62
C CYS A 54 -0.69 5.62 9.27
N HIS A 55 -0.81 6.14 8.05
CA HIS A 55 -2.08 6.46 7.40
C HIS A 55 -2.32 5.48 6.25
N SER A 56 -3.33 4.62 6.39
CA SER A 56 -3.62 3.49 5.52
C SER A 56 -5.05 3.49 4.95
N PRO A 57 -5.54 4.62 4.40
CA PRO A 57 -6.95 4.72 4.07
C PRO A 57 -7.40 3.76 2.95
N VAL A 58 -6.54 3.39 2.01
CA VAL A 58 -6.91 2.42 0.95
C VAL A 58 -7.01 1.02 1.56
N TRP A 59 -6.01 0.61 2.32
CA TRP A 59 -6.01 -0.64 3.06
C TRP A 59 -7.20 -0.75 4.02
N ASP A 60 -7.41 0.26 4.87
CA ASP A 60 -8.49 0.28 5.84
C ASP A 60 -9.88 0.22 5.19
N THR A 61 -10.06 0.92 4.06
CA THR A 61 -11.32 0.89 3.30
C THR A 61 -11.55 -0.48 2.68
N GLY A 62 -10.49 -1.11 2.12
CA GLY A 62 -10.54 -2.46 1.59
C GLY A 62 -10.95 -3.47 2.66
N LEU A 63 -10.25 -3.46 3.81
CA LEU A 63 -10.57 -4.32 4.95
C LEU A 63 -12.00 -4.12 5.48
N ALA A 64 -12.40 -2.86 5.65
CA ALA A 64 -13.74 -2.56 6.15
C ALA A 64 -14.83 -3.02 5.19
N LEU A 65 -14.67 -2.77 3.89
CA LEU A 65 -15.62 -3.22 2.87
C LEU A 65 -15.72 -4.76 2.83
N HIS A 66 -14.57 -5.43 2.89
CA HIS A 66 -14.49 -6.89 2.93
C HIS A 66 -15.21 -7.45 4.17
N ALA A 67 -14.88 -6.94 5.37
CA ALA A 67 -15.49 -7.39 6.62
C ALA A 67 -17.00 -7.12 6.67
N LEU A 68 -17.45 -5.97 6.15
CA LEU A 68 -18.87 -5.65 6.08
C LEU A 68 -19.61 -6.57 5.08
N ALA A 69 -18.98 -6.92 3.97
CA ALA A 69 -19.54 -7.88 3.02
C ALA A 69 -19.65 -9.30 3.62
N GLU A 70 -18.65 -9.75 4.39
CA GLU A 70 -18.71 -11.00 5.16
C GLU A 70 -19.80 -10.97 6.24
N ALA A 71 -20.08 -9.80 6.81
CA ALA A 71 -21.20 -9.57 7.73
C ALA A 71 -22.56 -9.37 7.01
N GLU A 72 -22.65 -9.73 5.74
CA GLU A 72 -23.87 -9.66 4.91
C GLU A 72 -24.42 -8.24 4.70
N LEU A 73 -23.57 -7.19 4.77
CA LEU A 73 -24.00 -5.84 4.39
C LEU A 73 -24.41 -5.85 2.90
N PRO A 74 -25.64 -5.40 2.57
CA PRO A 74 -26.08 -5.38 1.17
C PRO A 74 -25.16 -4.51 0.30
N PRO A 75 -24.76 -5.00 -0.88
CA PRO A 75 -23.92 -4.21 -1.83
C PRO A 75 -24.58 -2.89 -2.26
N GLU A 76 -25.92 -2.82 -2.21
CA GLU A 76 -26.71 -1.65 -2.54
C GLU A 76 -26.70 -0.58 -1.44
N SER A 77 -26.20 -0.90 -0.24
CA SER A 77 -26.11 0.06 0.87
C SER A 77 -25.26 1.27 0.46
N GLN A 78 -25.57 2.42 1.03
CA GLN A 78 -24.81 3.65 0.74
C GLN A 78 -23.32 3.50 1.12
N ALA A 79 -23.03 2.87 2.24
CA ALA A 79 -21.66 2.65 2.70
C ALA A 79 -20.86 1.78 1.70
N ALA A 80 -21.43 0.63 1.27
CA ALA A 80 -20.76 -0.23 0.29
C ALA A 80 -20.54 0.47 -1.05
N LYS A 81 -21.55 1.20 -1.56
CA LYS A 81 -21.41 1.98 -2.82
C LYS A 81 -20.35 3.07 -2.75
N LEU A 82 -20.29 3.82 -1.64
CA LEU A 82 -19.29 4.87 -1.47
C LEU A 82 -17.88 4.30 -1.37
N ALA A 83 -17.68 3.24 -0.57
CA ALA A 83 -16.40 2.56 -0.43
C ALA A 83 -15.95 1.96 -1.77
N THR A 84 -16.82 1.24 -2.46
CA THR A 84 -16.54 0.66 -3.80
C THR A 84 -16.11 1.73 -4.78
N ARG A 85 -16.89 2.83 -4.90
CA ARG A 85 -16.54 3.92 -5.81
C ARG A 85 -15.19 4.54 -5.47
N TRP A 86 -14.95 4.80 -4.18
CA TRP A 86 -13.70 5.39 -3.73
C TRP A 86 -12.49 4.48 -4.02
N LEU A 87 -12.60 3.17 -3.77
CA LEU A 87 -11.54 2.20 -4.11
C LEU A 87 -11.30 2.11 -5.62
N LEU A 88 -12.35 2.17 -6.45
CA LEU A 88 -12.20 2.22 -7.90
C LEU A 88 -11.46 3.48 -8.38
N ASP A 89 -11.71 4.62 -7.74
CA ASP A 89 -11.02 5.88 -8.04
C ASP A 89 -9.53 5.84 -7.61
N LYS A 90 -9.14 4.91 -6.73
CA LYS A 90 -7.76 4.70 -6.26
C LYS A 90 -6.99 3.64 -7.06
N GLU A 91 -7.58 3.00 -8.05
CA GLU A 91 -6.86 2.06 -8.90
C GLU A 91 -5.68 2.72 -9.61
N CYS A 92 -4.47 2.16 -9.48
CA CYS A 92 -3.28 2.58 -10.20
C CYS A 92 -3.44 2.29 -11.69
N ARG A 93 -3.53 3.34 -12.50
CA ARG A 93 -3.67 3.21 -13.96
C ARG A 93 -2.42 3.68 -14.72
N GLN A 94 -1.35 3.94 -14.00
CA GLN A 94 -0.09 4.43 -14.55
C GLN A 94 1.00 3.38 -14.36
N ALA A 95 1.82 3.23 -15.40
CA ALA A 95 2.99 2.39 -15.31
C ALA A 95 4.09 3.09 -14.50
N SER A 96 4.78 2.33 -13.65
CA SER A 96 5.90 2.79 -12.85
C SER A 96 7.08 1.83 -12.97
N ASP A 97 8.02 1.86 -12.04
CA ASP A 97 9.25 1.06 -12.05
C ASP A 97 9.02 -0.45 -11.98
N TRP A 98 7.95 -0.94 -11.32
CA TRP A 98 7.54 -2.34 -11.36
C TRP A 98 7.43 -2.90 -12.79
N ARG A 99 7.08 -2.06 -13.77
CA ARG A 99 6.98 -2.42 -15.19
C ARG A 99 8.31 -2.89 -15.78
N LYS A 100 9.42 -2.51 -15.18
CA LYS A 100 10.75 -2.97 -15.62
C LYS A 100 10.85 -4.49 -15.61
N ASN A 101 10.21 -5.13 -14.62
CA ASN A 101 10.20 -6.58 -14.47
C ASN A 101 8.96 -7.24 -15.07
N CYS A 102 7.90 -6.47 -15.34
CA CYS A 102 6.61 -6.92 -15.88
C CYS A 102 6.13 -6.00 -17.03
N PRO A 103 6.83 -5.99 -18.19
CA PRO A 103 6.61 -4.98 -19.24
C PRO A 103 5.27 -5.10 -19.96
N ASP A 104 4.71 -6.30 -20.06
CA ASP A 104 3.56 -6.62 -20.90
C ASP A 104 2.22 -6.61 -20.17
N VAL A 105 2.19 -6.25 -18.89
CA VAL A 105 0.96 -6.22 -18.11
C VAL A 105 0.33 -4.82 -18.09
N GLU A 106 -1.00 -4.77 -18.18
CA GLU A 106 -1.76 -3.52 -18.01
C GLU A 106 -1.57 -2.98 -16.59
N ALA A 107 -1.36 -1.65 -16.47
CA ALA A 107 -1.24 -1.02 -15.16
C ALA A 107 -2.55 -1.16 -14.37
N SER A 108 -2.44 -1.70 -13.16
CA SER A 108 -3.51 -1.86 -12.19
C SER A 108 -2.91 -2.07 -10.80
N GLY A 109 -3.76 -2.31 -9.81
CA GLY A 109 -3.39 -2.52 -8.43
C GLY A 109 -3.75 -1.34 -7.55
N TRP A 110 -3.54 -1.50 -6.27
CA TRP A 110 -3.81 -0.49 -5.25
C TRP A 110 -2.59 -0.30 -4.36
N TYR A 111 -2.56 0.83 -3.69
CA TYR A 111 -1.51 1.28 -2.79
C TYR A 111 -2.07 1.54 -1.40
N PHE A 112 -1.22 1.63 -0.42
CA PHE A 112 -1.53 1.66 1.00
C PHE A 112 -2.13 2.99 1.47
N GLU A 113 -1.48 4.09 1.08
CA GLU A 113 -1.74 5.43 1.59
C GLU A 113 -2.85 6.18 0.84
N PHE A 114 -3.03 7.46 1.14
CA PHE A 114 -4.11 8.27 0.56
C PHE A 114 -3.89 8.60 -0.92
N GLU A 115 -2.65 8.82 -1.34
CA GLU A 115 -2.30 9.22 -2.71
C GLU A 115 -0.90 8.73 -3.10
N ASN A 116 -0.83 7.61 -3.82
CA ASN A 116 0.41 7.09 -4.40
C ASN A 116 0.16 6.28 -5.67
N PRO A 117 -0.34 6.88 -6.75
CA PRO A 117 -0.80 6.16 -7.93
C PRO A 117 0.31 5.48 -8.73
N HIS A 118 1.57 5.68 -8.35
CA HIS A 118 2.74 5.10 -9.02
C HIS A 118 3.30 3.85 -8.32
N TYR A 119 2.81 3.54 -7.10
CA TYR A 119 3.40 2.51 -6.27
C TYR A 119 2.36 1.51 -5.73
N PRO A 120 1.71 0.73 -6.62
CA PRO A 120 0.83 -0.33 -6.17
C PRO A 120 1.65 -1.41 -5.46
N ASP A 121 1.05 -2.04 -4.46
CA ASP A 121 1.63 -3.21 -3.82
C ASP A 121 0.73 -4.44 -3.92
N VAL A 122 1.34 -5.60 -3.68
CA VAL A 122 0.69 -6.89 -3.86
C VAL A 122 -0.38 -7.13 -2.79
N ASP A 123 -0.10 -6.72 -1.55
CA ASP A 123 -0.97 -6.98 -0.41
C ASP A 123 -2.26 -6.15 -0.49
N ASP A 124 -2.14 -4.84 -0.72
CA ASP A 124 -3.29 -3.95 -0.95
C ASP A 124 -4.09 -4.38 -2.19
N THR A 125 -3.39 -4.75 -3.27
CA THR A 125 -4.07 -5.19 -4.50
C THR A 125 -4.90 -6.44 -4.28
N ALA A 126 -4.38 -7.43 -3.57
CA ALA A 126 -5.11 -8.66 -3.25
C ALA A 126 -6.32 -8.36 -2.35
N MET A 127 -6.12 -7.59 -1.27
CA MET A 127 -7.17 -7.23 -0.31
C MET A 127 -8.31 -6.43 -0.95
N VAL A 128 -7.97 -5.39 -1.71
CA VAL A 128 -8.96 -4.55 -2.38
C VAL A 128 -9.70 -5.35 -3.48
N SER A 129 -9.00 -6.22 -4.21
CA SER A 129 -9.62 -7.11 -5.21
C SER A 129 -10.66 -8.02 -4.58
N MET A 130 -10.37 -8.63 -3.42
CA MET A 130 -11.34 -9.45 -2.68
C MET A 130 -12.55 -8.64 -2.23
N ALA A 131 -12.33 -7.44 -1.70
CA ALA A 131 -13.41 -6.55 -1.27
C ALA A 131 -14.31 -6.13 -2.44
N LEU A 132 -13.72 -5.72 -3.56
CA LEU A 132 -14.46 -5.32 -4.76
C LEU A 132 -15.21 -6.50 -5.42
N LYS A 133 -14.62 -7.71 -5.41
CA LYS A 133 -15.29 -8.94 -5.91
C LYS A 133 -16.60 -9.19 -5.15
N ARG A 134 -16.60 -9.00 -3.83
CA ARG A 134 -17.79 -9.16 -2.98
C ARG A 134 -18.79 -8.01 -3.13
N ALA A 135 -18.32 -6.79 -3.29
CA ALA A 135 -19.18 -5.64 -3.51
C ALA A 135 -19.97 -5.71 -4.83
N GLY A 136 -19.40 -6.40 -5.84
CA GLY A 136 -20.06 -6.67 -7.11
C GLY A 136 -20.11 -5.47 -8.06
N GLY A 137 -20.80 -5.66 -9.18
CA GLY A 137 -20.96 -4.67 -10.25
C GLY A 137 -19.89 -4.77 -11.35
N GLU A 138 -20.25 -4.30 -12.55
CA GLU A 138 -19.41 -4.45 -13.76
C GLU A 138 -18.08 -3.70 -13.65
N ALA A 139 -18.09 -2.49 -13.11
CA ALA A 139 -16.87 -1.70 -12.91
C ALA A 139 -15.91 -2.38 -11.93
N ALA A 140 -16.43 -2.91 -10.81
CA ALA A 140 -15.65 -3.66 -9.83
C ALA A 140 -15.08 -4.94 -10.45
N ALA A 141 -15.89 -5.72 -11.17
CA ALA A 141 -15.42 -6.94 -11.85
C ALA A 141 -14.31 -6.66 -12.85
N SER A 142 -14.40 -5.56 -13.60
CA SER A 142 -13.38 -5.15 -14.55
C SER A 142 -12.07 -4.73 -13.86
N ALA A 143 -12.15 -3.99 -12.76
CA ALA A 143 -10.99 -3.60 -11.96
C ALA A 143 -10.31 -4.82 -11.30
N VAL A 144 -11.11 -5.71 -10.69
CA VAL A 144 -10.62 -6.98 -10.12
C VAL A 144 -9.88 -7.82 -11.16
N LYS A 145 -10.43 -7.96 -12.37
CA LYS A 145 -9.75 -8.68 -13.45
C LYS A 145 -8.38 -8.11 -13.77
N ARG A 146 -8.26 -6.77 -13.84
CA ARG A 146 -6.97 -6.11 -14.08
C ARG A 146 -6.01 -6.30 -12.91
N GLY A 147 -6.50 -6.11 -11.68
CA GLY A 147 -5.71 -6.33 -10.46
C GLY A 147 -5.18 -7.76 -10.35
N VAL A 148 -6.02 -8.76 -10.61
CA VAL A 148 -5.61 -10.17 -10.63
C VAL A 148 -4.56 -10.43 -11.72
N ASN A 149 -4.71 -9.89 -12.91
CA ASN A 149 -3.70 -10.02 -13.96
C ASN A 149 -2.38 -9.39 -13.56
N TRP A 150 -2.42 -8.25 -12.87
CA TRP A 150 -1.23 -7.59 -12.33
C TRP A 150 -0.58 -8.44 -11.22
N LEU A 151 -1.36 -8.98 -10.28
CA LEU A 151 -0.85 -9.91 -9.25
C LEU A 151 -0.16 -11.13 -9.85
N LEU A 152 -0.76 -11.77 -10.87
CA LEU A 152 -0.15 -12.91 -11.54
C LEU A 152 1.18 -12.56 -12.24
N ALA A 153 1.28 -11.35 -12.79
CA ALA A 153 2.53 -10.88 -13.39
C ALA A 153 3.62 -10.60 -12.35
N MET A 154 3.23 -10.25 -11.12
CA MET A 154 4.15 -9.97 -10.01
C MET A 154 4.63 -11.24 -9.29
N GLN A 155 4.17 -12.43 -9.67
CA GLN A 155 4.62 -13.68 -9.08
C GLN A 155 6.12 -13.90 -9.29
N ASN A 156 6.85 -14.20 -8.23
CA ASN A 156 8.27 -14.53 -8.27
C ASN A 156 8.52 -15.92 -8.87
N ASP A 157 9.76 -16.18 -9.30
CA ASP A 157 10.16 -17.45 -9.92
C ASP A 157 10.08 -18.66 -8.95
N ASP A 158 10.05 -18.41 -7.63
CA ASP A 158 9.85 -19.42 -6.58
C ASP A 158 8.35 -19.76 -6.35
N GLY A 159 7.45 -19.08 -7.04
CA GLY A 159 6.01 -19.27 -6.95
C GLY A 159 5.32 -18.41 -5.88
N GLY A 160 6.06 -17.67 -5.08
CA GLY A 160 5.53 -16.75 -4.06
C GLY A 160 5.39 -15.32 -4.55
N TRP A 161 4.99 -14.44 -3.66
CA TRP A 161 4.88 -12.99 -3.90
C TRP A 161 5.60 -12.20 -2.82
N ALA A 162 6.24 -11.12 -3.24
CA ALA A 162 6.78 -10.05 -2.43
C ALA A 162 5.76 -8.89 -2.32
N ALA A 163 6.05 -7.86 -1.52
CA ALA A 163 5.14 -6.73 -1.36
C ALA A 163 5.10 -5.82 -2.59
N PHE A 164 6.26 -5.44 -3.12
CA PHE A 164 6.36 -4.35 -4.11
C PHE A 164 6.94 -4.79 -5.46
N ASP A 165 7.77 -5.83 -5.48
CA ASP A 165 8.55 -6.18 -6.65
C ASP A 165 8.46 -7.64 -7.03
N ARG A 166 8.57 -7.91 -8.34
CA ARG A 166 9.00 -9.20 -8.82
C ARG A 166 10.52 -9.23 -8.77
N THR A 167 11.07 -9.82 -7.70
CA THR A 167 12.51 -9.73 -7.39
C THR A 167 13.30 -10.98 -7.79
N ARG A 168 14.60 -10.75 -8.03
CA ARG A 168 15.62 -11.79 -7.98
C ARG A 168 16.50 -11.54 -6.77
N ASN A 169 16.39 -12.38 -5.76
CA ASN A 169 17.19 -12.28 -4.55
C ASN A 169 18.67 -12.41 -4.86
N ARG A 170 19.48 -11.57 -4.21
CA ARG A 170 20.95 -11.59 -4.28
C ARG A 170 21.48 -11.71 -2.86
N GLU A 171 22.06 -12.86 -2.51
CA GLU A 171 22.58 -13.15 -1.15
C GLU A 171 23.48 -12.05 -0.58
N ILE A 172 24.28 -11.39 -1.44
CA ILE A 172 25.17 -10.31 -0.98
C ILE A 172 24.39 -9.14 -0.34
N LEU A 173 23.16 -8.88 -0.76
CA LEU A 173 22.34 -7.79 -0.22
C LEU A 173 21.78 -8.10 1.17
N GLU A 174 21.71 -9.38 1.56
CA GLU A 174 21.28 -9.79 2.91
C GLU A 174 22.32 -9.43 3.97
N HIS A 175 23.57 -9.20 3.55
CA HIS A 175 24.67 -8.81 4.44
C HIS A 175 24.91 -7.31 4.53
N VAL A 176 24.07 -6.49 3.87
CA VAL A 176 24.19 -5.02 3.89
C VAL A 176 23.48 -4.47 5.13
N PRO A 177 24.19 -3.86 6.09
CA PRO A 177 23.63 -3.51 7.40
C PRO A 177 22.85 -2.18 7.43
N PHE A 178 22.40 -1.67 6.29
CA PHE A 178 21.81 -0.32 6.16
C PHE A 178 20.31 -0.31 5.97
N ALA A 179 19.67 -1.47 5.93
CA ALA A 179 18.24 -1.58 5.82
C ALA A 179 17.61 -1.96 7.16
N ASP A 180 16.42 -1.45 7.41
CA ASP A 180 15.59 -1.87 8.52
C ASP A 180 15.29 -3.38 8.39
N HIS A 181 15.42 -4.13 9.46
CA HIS A 181 15.29 -5.59 9.48
C HIS A 181 16.17 -6.35 8.45
N ASN A 182 17.29 -5.77 8.01
CA ASN A 182 18.12 -6.25 6.91
C ASN A 182 17.39 -6.37 5.56
N ALA A 183 16.27 -5.67 5.40
CA ALA A 183 15.39 -5.75 4.24
C ALA A 183 15.86 -4.85 3.08
N MET A 184 17.06 -5.11 2.53
CA MET A 184 17.53 -4.50 1.29
C MET A 184 16.85 -5.08 0.05
N GLN A 185 16.15 -6.19 0.21
CA GLN A 185 15.41 -6.90 -0.82
C GLN A 185 13.98 -7.13 -0.33
N ASP A 186 13.10 -7.40 -1.27
CA ASP A 186 11.71 -7.75 -1.04
C ASP A 186 11.46 -9.19 -1.51
N PRO A 187 11.87 -10.21 -0.72
CA PRO A 187 11.69 -11.62 -1.07
C PRO A 187 10.22 -12.03 -0.97
N SER A 188 9.90 -13.19 -1.55
CA SER A 188 8.59 -13.82 -1.35
C SER A 188 8.27 -13.97 0.13
N CYS A 189 7.08 -13.49 0.52
CA CYS A 189 6.62 -13.46 1.88
C CYS A 189 5.43 -14.43 2.07
N PRO A 190 5.43 -15.32 3.08
CA PRO A 190 4.39 -16.33 3.24
C PRO A 190 2.99 -15.75 3.47
N ASP A 191 2.88 -14.66 4.20
CA ASP A 191 1.60 -13.99 4.51
C ASP A 191 1.02 -13.30 3.26
N ILE A 192 1.84 -12.56 2.50
CA ILE A 192 1.45 -11.95 1.22
C ILE A 192 1.06 -13.04 0.22
N THR A 193 1.88 -14.09 0.10
CA THR A 193 1.57 -15.23 -0.77
C THR A 193 0.25 -15.89 -0.38
N GLY A 194 0.00 -16.08 0.91
CA GLY A 194 -1.27 -16.63 1.41
C GLY A 194 -2.47 -15.75 1.03
N ARG A 195 -2.35 -14.43 1.15
CA ARG A 195 -3.41 -13.48 0.78
C ARG A 195 -3.68 -13.47 -0.72
N VAL A 196 -2.63 -13.52 -1.55
CA VAL A 196 -2.81 -13.63 -3.00
C VAL A 196 -3.53 -14.92 -3.37
N LEU A 197 -3.14 -16.06 -2.76
CA LEU A 197 -3.81 -17.34 -2.99
C LEU A 197 -5.29 -17.30 -2.57
N GLU A 198 -5.61 -16.67 -1.46
CA GLU A 198 -7.01 -16.42 -1.04
C GLU A 198 -7.76 -15.55 -2.07
N CYS A 199 -7.12 -14.53 -2.61
CA CYS A 199 -7.72 -13.66 -3.63
C CYS A 199 -8.00 -14.42 -4.94
N LEU A 200 -7.16 -15.38 -5.30
CA LEU A 200 -7.29 -16.19 -6.53
C LEU A 200 -8.31 -17.33 -6.42
N GLY A 201 -8.62 -17.81 -5.21
CA GLY A 201 -9.61 -18.88 -4.94
C GLY A 201 -11.01 -18.35 -4.84
#